data_16769ba4c1933976189990228e3ceccc
#
_entry.id   16769ba4c1933976189990228e3ceccc
#
_cell.length_a   1.000
_cell.length_b   1.000
_cell.length_c   1.000
_cell.angle_alpha   90.00
_cell.angle_beta   90.00
_cell.angle_gamma   90.00
#
_symmetry.space_group_name_H-M   'P 1'
#
loop_
_entity.id
_entity.type
_entity.pdbx_description
1 polymer ?
#
loop_
_entity_poly.entity_id
_entity_poly.type
_entity_poly.pdbx_seq_one_letter_code
_entity_poly.pdbx_strand_id
1 'polypeptide(L)'
;MPLVFGAIGQRTDTALDTSFSLDSVMTLLSQRYVVREGDFRKGAPAISLDNLSLRAIAANVGWYATEGKPAGSLPIDWGDFYERGGHERTYFPWNVSNLSAADVLEKIANVEGGPDITFRPYMADAHHVRLRMVAGSDADPYVGQDVVRRLQWFHGAGSVHSLTVAHLGPVERVYATGAGTEEEKDVALAEDLTYCRQSDPWPIVEECVSCTDSDDHALLEGHARGRLVADWWPLCQVTCTVDLADPQVPRIGEVWPGDAMTLAVEGFPTIPDGEYPVRLMEMSGDLGTLVTLKFDPMRDPAET
;
A
#
# COMPACT_ATOMS: atom_id res chain seq x y z
N MET A 1 -7.07 -23.15 -2.92
CA MET A 1 -7.42 -21.75 -2.64
C MET A 1 -6.79 -20.90 -3.74
N PRO A 2 -7.49 -19.93 -4.33
CA PRO A 2 -6.89 -19.02 -5.31
C PRO A 2 -5.90 -18.07 -4.61
N LEU A 3 -4.74 -17.85 -5.22
CA LEU A 3 -3.70 -16.94 -4.72
C LEU A 3 -3.72 -15.61 -5.46
N VAL A 4 -4.00 -15.67 -6.75
CA VAL A 4 -4.06 -14.50 -7.62
C VAL A 4 -5.36 -14.55 -8.41
N PHE A 5 -5.95 -13.40 -8.59
CA PHE A 5 -7.11 -13.20 -9.46
C PHE A 5 -6.96 -11.83 -10.14
N GLY A 6 -7.18 -11.82 -11.44
CA GLY A 6 -7.10 -10.60 -12.23
C GLY A 6 -7.84 -10.74 -13.55
N ALA A 7 -8.09 -9.63 -14.20
CA ALA A 7 -8.61 -9.63 -15.56
C ALA A 7 -7.49 -9.98 -16.55
N ILE A 8 -7.86 -10.65 -17.64
CA ILE A 8 -6.94 -10.80 -18.77
C ILE A 8 -6.77 -9.43 -19.40
N GLY A 9 -5.55 -8.92 -19.32
CA GLY A 9 -5.16 -7.64 -19.91
C GLY A 9 -4.81 -7.78 -21.39
N GLN A 10 -3.70 -7.17 -21.80
CA GLN A 10 -3.26 -7.23 -23.18
C GLN A 10 -2.92 -8.67 -23.58
N ARG A 11 -3.52 -9.11 -24.68
CA ARG A 11 -3.20 -10.38 -25.34
C ARG A 11 -2.37 -10.12 -26.59
N THR A 12 -1.31 -10.90 -26.76
CA THR A 12 -0.46 -10.88 -27.96
C THR A 12 -0.37 -12.30 -28.52
N ASP A 13 -0.75 -12.46 -29.77
CA ASP A 13 -0.70 -13.72 -30.48
C ASP A 13 0.38 -13.68 -31.54
N THR A 14 1.20 -14.76 -31.59
CA THR A 14 2.07 -15.07 -32.70
C THR A 14 1.56 -16.32 -33.43
N ALA A 15 2.24 -16.77 -34.47
CA ALA A 15 1.83 -18.00 -35.17
C ALA A 15 1.93 -19.27 -34.30
N LEU A 16 2.72 -19.24 -33.22
CA LEU A 16 3.04 -20.41 -32.40
C LEU A 16 2.68 -20.21 -30.91
N ASP A 17 2.60 -18.96 -30.45
CA ASP A 17 2.44 -18.64 -29.03
C ASP A 17 1.36 -17.58 -28.81
N THR A 18 0.66 -17.71 -27.68
CA THR A 18 -0.22 -16.69 -27.13
C THR A 18 0.32 -16.28 -25.75
N SER A 19 0.50 -14.99 -25.57
CA SER A 19 0.85 -14.40 -24.26
C SER A 19 -0.23 -13.39 -23.84
N PHE A 20 -0.46 -13.30 -22.55
CA PHE A 20 -1.37 -12.30 -21.97
C PHE A 20 -0.88 -11.90 -20.58
N SER A 21 -1.17 -10.65 -20.21
CA SER A 21 -1.00 -10.17 -18.85
C SER A 21 -2.25 -10.41 -18.00
N LEU A 22 -2.08 -10.48 -16.70
CA LEU A 22 -3.18 -10.40 -15.73
C LEU A 22 -3.13 -9.02 -15.09
N ASP A 23 -4.21 -8.25 -15.27
CA ASP A 23 -4.34 -6.95 -14.66
C ASP A 23 -4.96 -7.07 -13.27
N SER A 24 -4.38 -6.37 -12.29
CA SER A 24 -4.92 -6.30 -10.94
C SER A 24 -6.26 -5.56 -10.93
N VAL A 25 -7.04 -5.73 -9.86
CA VAL A 25 -8.27 -4.96 -9.68
C VAL A 25 -7.99 -3.46 -9.61
N MET A 26 -6.86 -3.03 -9.05
CA MET A 26 -6.47 -1.62 -9.01
C MET A 26 -6.21 -1.06 -10.40
N THR A 27 -5.62 -1.83 -11.32
CA THR A 27 -5.47 -1.45 -12.73
C THR A 27 -6.84 -1.25 -13.40
N LEU A 28 -7.82 -2.11 -13.10
CA LEU A 28 -9.18 -1.91 -13.61
C LEU A 28 -9.85 -0.66 -13.02
N LEU A 29 -9.66 -0.41 -11.73
CA LEU A 29 -10.22 0.75 -11.03
C LEU A 29 -9.55 2.06 -11.43
N SER A 30 -8.31 2.05 -11.91
CA SER A 30 -7.65 3.24 -12.47
C SER A 30 -8.29 3.72 -13.78
N GLN A 31 -9.07 2.87 -14.44
CA GLN A 31 -9.83 3.19 -15.65
C GLN A 31 -11.31 3.46 -15.34
N ARG A 32 -11.71 3.58 -14.08
CA ARG A 32 -13.07 3.81 -13.64
C ARG A 32 -13.16 5.04 -12.75
N TYR A 33 -14.30 5.66 -12.71
CA TYR A 33 -14.53 6.92 -12.01
C TYR A 33 -15.65 6.79 -10.97
N VAL A 34 -15.53 7.51 -9.88
CA VAL A 34 -16.53 7.59 -8.82
C VAL A 34 -17.53 8.68 -9.19
N VAL A 35 -18.63 8.28 -9.76
CA VAL A 35 -19.68 9.20 -10.20
C VAL A 35 -21.05 8.52 -10.10
N ARG A 36 -22.05 9.30 -9.74
CA ARG A 36 -23.43 8.83 -9.72
C ARG A 36 -23.98 8.78 -11.14
N GLU A 37 -24.51 7.63 -11.54
CA GLU A 37 -25.16 7.48 -12.84
C GLU A 37 -26.42 8.35 -12.95
N GLY A 38 -26.66 8.88 -14.14
CA GLY A 38 -27.83 9.66 -14.48
C GLY A 38 -27.51 10.99 -15.11
N ASP A 39 -27.56 12.08 -14.37
CA ASP A 39 -27.32 13.42 -14.87
C ASP A 39 -25.88 13.88 -14.55
N PHE A 40 -25.11 14.22 -15.58
CA PHE A 40 -23.73 14.70 -15.48
C PHE A 40 -23.58 16.20 -15.76
N ARG A 41 -24.72 16.91 -15.90
CA ARG A 41 -24.71 18.35 -16.20
C ARG A 41 -24.17 19.17 -15.03
N LYS A 42 -23.78 20.40 -15.30
CA LYS A 42 -23.39 21.36 -14.29
C LYS A 42 -24.50 21.50 -13.24
N GLY A 43 -24.15 21.27 -11.97
CA GLY A 43 -25.11 21.31 -10.86
C GLY A 43 -25.81 19.96 -10.58
N ALA A 44 -25.42 18.89 -11.25
CA ALA A 44 -25.86 17.54 -10.88
C ALA A 44 -25.46 17.18 -9.44
N PRO A 45 -26.26 16.39 -8.72
CA PRO A 45 -26.02 16.07 -7.32
C PRO A 45 -24.72 15.28 -7.14
N ALA A 46 -23.94 15.66 -6.14
CA ALA A 46 -22.77 14.93 -5.71
C ALA A 46 -23.14 13.61 -5.00
N ILE A 47 -22.18 12.73 -4.86
CA ILE A 47 -22.22 11.62 -3.92
C ILE A 47 -21.74 12.18 -2.58
N SER A 48 -22.60 12.20 -1.55
CA SER A 48 -22.22 12.54 -0.18
C SER A 48 -22.23 11.28 0.67
N LEU A 49 -21.11 11.01 1.33
CA LEU A 49 -20.87 9.89 2.23
C LEU A 49 -20.52 10.46 3.60
N ASP A 50 -21.49 10.44 4.50
CA ASP A 50 -21.41 11.17 5.79
C ASP A 50 -21.54 10.20 6.96
N ASN A 51 -20.81 10.47 8.05
CA ASN A 51 -20.84 9.67 9.29
C ASN A 51 -20.52 8.18 9.06
N LEU A 52 -19.55 7.91 8.20
CA LEU A 52 -19.08 6.56 7.87
C LEU A 52 -17.63 6.37 8.33
N SER A 53 -17.24 5.11 8.51
CA SER A 53 -15.84 4.74 8.64
C SER A 53 -15.12 4.89 7.28
N LEU A 54 -13.79 5.05 7.30
CA LEU A 54 -13.02 5.16 6.06
C LEU A 54 -13.16 3.90 5.19
N ARG A 55 -13.24 2.70 5.78
CA ARG A 55 -13.47 1.47 5.01
C ARG A 55 -14.88 1.39 4.40
N ALA A 56 -15.91 1.91 5.09
CA ALA A 56 -17.25 2.01 4.51
C ALA A 56 -17.29 3.03 3.35
N ILE A 57 -16.55 4.13 3.47
CA ILE A 57 -16.37 5.08 2.37
C ILE A 57 -15.67 4.39 1.18
N ALA A 58 -14.60 3.63 1.42
CA ALA A 58 -13.91 2.86 0.38
C ALA A 58 -14.84 1.84 -0.30
N ALA A 59 -15.67 1.13 0.47
CA ALA A 59 -16.67 0.21 -0.07
C ALA A 59 -17.68 0.92 -0.99
N ASN A 60 -18.19 2.07 -0.56
CA ASN A 60 -19.11 2.88 -1.37
C ASN A 60 -18.44 3.40 -2.64
N VAL A 61 -17.20 3.89 -2.56
CA VAL A 61 -16.40 4.31 -3.72
C VAL A 61 -16.30 3.16 -4.74
N GLY A 62 -15.95 1.97 -4.27
CA GLY A 62 -15.89 0.77 -5.11
C GLY A 62 -17.23 0.44 -5.75
N TRP A 63 -18.31 0.49 -5.00
CA TRP A 63 -19.66 0.25 -5.53
C TRP A 63 -20.04 1.25 -6.61
N TYR A 64 -19.83 2.55 -6.41
CA TYR A 64 -20.11 3.57 -7.42
C TYR A 64 -19.25 3.42 -8.69
N ALA A 65 -18.04 2.88 -8.54
CA ALA A 65 -17.15 2.61 -9.67
C ALA A 65 -17.49 1.31 -10.42
N THR A 66 -18.31 0.43 -9.84
CA THR A 66 -18.61 -0.91 -10.36
C THR A 66 -20.11 -1.16 -10.46
N GLU A 67 -20.73 -1.75 -9.44
CA GLU A 67 -22.14 -2.16 -9.44
C GLU A 67 -23.10 -0.99 -9.69
N GLY A 68 -22.74 0.21 -9.28
CA GLY A 68 -23.48 1.44 -9.53
C GLY A 68 -23.53 1.87 -10.99
N LYS A 69 -22.77 1.21 -11.88
CA LYS A 69 -22.71 1.52 -13.31
C LYS A 69 -23.43 0.49 -14.18
N PRO A 70 -24.07 0.89 -15.28
CA PRO A 70 -24.61 -0.04 -16.26
C PRO A 70 -23.52 -1.00 -16.76
N ALA A 71 -23.74 -2.32 -16.62
CA ALA A 71 -22.79 -3.38 -16.96
C ALA A 71 -21.39 -3.23 -16.31
N GLY A 72 -21.31 -2.51 -15.19
CA GLY A 72 -20.03 -2.21 -14.52
C GLY A 72 -19.63 -3.21 -13.44
N SER A 73 -20.49 -4.19 -13.11
CA SER A 73 -20.24 -5.16 -12.06
C SER A 73 -18.94 -5.90 -12.23
N LEU A 74 -18.19 -6.04 -11.13
CA LEU A 74 -16.99 -6.87 -11.01
C LEU A 74 -17.22 -7.93 -9.93
N PRO A 75 -16.54 -9.08 -9.98
CA PRO A 75 -16.67 -10.12 -8.96
C PRO A 75 -15.96 -9.72 -7.65
N ILE A 76 -16.36 -8.59 -7.05
CA ILE A 76 -15.78 -8.03 -5.84
C ILE A 76 -16.84 -7.95 -4.75
N ASP A 77 -16.48 -8.37 -3.54
CA ASP A 77 -17.25 -8.11 -2.34
C ASP A 77 -16.64 -6.91 -1.64
N TRP A 78 -17.35 -5.79 -1.65
CA TRP A 78 -16.88 -4.51 -1.12
C TRP A 78 -16.95 -4.39 0.40
N GLY A 79 -17.68 -5.28 1.09
CA GLY A 79 -17.83 -5.27 2.54
C GLY A 79 -19.02 -4.45 3.05
N ASP A 80 -18.87 -3.83 4.21
CA ASP A 80 -19.94 -3.07 4.85
C ASP A 80 -19.98 -1.62 4.36
N PHE A 81 -21.09 -1.25 3.72
CA PHE A 81 -21.34 0.10 3.21
C PHE A 81 -21.81 1.09 4.30
N TYR A 82 -22.20 0.59 5.46
CA TYR A 82 -22.93 1.37 6.48
C TYR A 82 -22.20 1.46 7.81
N GLU A 83 -20.99 0.93 7.91
CA GLU A 83 -20.22 1.04 9.13
C GLU A 83 -20.05 2.51 9.52
N ARG A 84 -20.39 2.83 10.75
CA ARG A 84 -20.38 4.21 11.26
C ARG A 84 -18.96 4.62 11.66
N GLY A 85 -18.66 5.90 11.38
CA GLY A 85 -17.40 6.55 11.73
C GLY A 85 -17.57 8.07 11.70
N GLY A 86 -16.47 8.78 11.97
CA GLY A 86 -16.44 10.24 12.02
C GLY A 86 -16.08 10.92 10.71
N HIS A 87 -16.10 10.19 9.59
CA HIS A 87 -15.60 10.71 8.32
C HIS A 87 -16.71 11.10 7.37
N GLU A 88 -16.39 12.06 6.49
CA GLU A 88 -17.24 12.51 5.40
C GLU A 88 -16.44 12.68 4.12
N ARG A 89 -17.02 12.38 2.98
CA ARG A 89 -16.44 12.59 1.66
C ARG A 89 -17.52 12.96 0.66
N THR A 90 -17.21 13.89 -0.23
CA THR A 90 -18.11 14.32 -1.29
C THR A 90 -17.42 14.21 -2.65
N TYR A 91 -18.08 13.54 -3.59
CA TYR A 91 -17.57 13.37 -4.94
C TYR A 91 -18.53 13.98 -5.95
N PHE A 92 -18.04 14.93 -6.71
CA PHE A 92 -18.80 15.64 -7.73
C PHE A 92 -18.62 15.00 -9.11
N PRO A 93 -19.58 15.14 -10.03
CA PRO A 93 -19.45 14.59 -11.39
C PRO A 93 -18.18 15.09 -12.13
N TRP A 94 -17.71 16.28 -11.87
CA TRP A 94 -16.51 16.84 -12.50
C TRP A 94 -15.19 16.17 -12.03
N ASN A 95 -15.20 15.46 -10.92
CA ASN A 95 -14.02 14.74 -10.42
C ASN A 95 -13.52 13.66 -11.40
N VAL A 96 -14.35 13.22 -12.37
CA VAL A 96 -13.92 12.32 -13.43
C VAL A 96 -12.77 12.85 -14.29
N SER A 97 -12.52 14.16 -14.24
CA SER A 97 -11.42 14.77 -14.99
C SER A 97 -10.03 14.54 -14.39
N ASN A 98 -9.95 14.19 -13.11
CA ASN A 98 -8.68 14.15 -12.38
C ASN A 98 -8.54 13.05 -11.32
N LEU A 99 -9.60 12.29 -11.04
CA LEU A 99 -9.58 11.23 -10.02
C LEU A 99 -10.21 9.96 -10.54
N SER A 100 -9.43 8.91 -10.70
CA SER A 100 -9.95 7.54 -10.90
C SER A 100 -10.41 6.94 -9.56
N ALA A 101 -11.10 5.81 -9.62
CA ALA A 101 -11.51 5.10 -8.42
C ALA A 101 -10.29 4.54 -7.65
N ALA A 102 -9.23 4.15 -8.34
CA ALA A 102 -7.98 3.75 -7.72
C ALA A 102 -7.35 4.91 -6.94
N ASP A 103 -7.21 6.10 -7.55
CA ASP A 103 -6.67 7.29 -6.89
C ASP A 103 -7.48 7.66 -5.63
N VAL A 104 -8.81 7.51 -5.69
CA VAL A 104 -9.66 7.78 -4.53
C VAL A 104 -9.41 6.78 -3.41
N LEU A 105 -9.27 5.47 -3.72
CA LEU A 105 -8.96 4.46 -2.71
C LEU A 105 -7.58 4.69 -2.10
N GLU A 106 -6.58 5.03 -2.89
CA GLU A 106 -5.24 5.39 -2.41
C GLU A 106 -5.27 6.63 -1.51
N LYS A 107 -6.02 7.66 -1.89
CA LYS A 107 -6.20 8.85 -1.04
C LYS A 107 -6.90 8.54 0.28
N ILE A 108 -7.83 7.57 0.32
CA ILE A 108 -8.46 7.12 1.57
C ILE A 108 -7.44 6.37 2.44
N ALA A 109 -6.61 5.52 1.85
CA ALA A 109 -5.58 4.77 2.58
C ALA A 109 -4.45 5.68 3.12
N ASN A 110 -4.12 6.75 2.41
CA ASN A 110 -2.98 7.63 2.71
C ASN A 110 -3.31 8.81 3.64
N VAL A 111 -4.52 8.90 4.21
CA VAL A 111 -4.79 9.91 5.26
C VAL A 111 -4.26 9.43 6.60
N GLU A 112 -4.07 10.34 7.54
CA GLU A 112 -3.73 9.98 8.92
C GLU A 112 -4.78 9.03 9.51
N GLY A 113 -4.37 7.87 10.00
CA GLY A 113 -5.28 6.80 10.44
C GLY A 113 -6.04 6.12 9.30
N GLY A 114 -5.63 6.32 8.05
CA GLY A 114 -6.21 5.68 6.89
C GLY A 114 -6.05 4.16 6.91
N PRO A 115 -7.08 3.40 6.48
CA PRO A 115 -7.04 1.96 6.51
C PRO A 115 -6.15 1.39 5.42
N ASP A 116 -5.45 0.30 5.72
CA ASP A 116 -4.98 -0.59 4.66
C ASP A 116 -6.15 -1.06 3.82
N ILE A 117 -5.97 -1.10 2.51
CA ILE A 117 -6.97 -1.64 1.58
C ILE A 117 -6.31 -2.68 0.69
N THR A 118 -6.78 -3.91 0.74
CA THR A 118 -6.29 -5.02 -0.09
C THR A 118 -7.43 -5.84 -0.66
N PHE A 119 -7.16 -6.58 -1.73
CA PHE A 119 -8.13 -7.44 -2.39
C PHE A 119 -7.66 -8.89 -2.35
N ARG A 120 -8.35 -9.72 -1.59
CA ARG A 120 -8.00 -11.14 -1.40
C ARG A 120 -8.91 -12.03 -2.23
N PRO A 121 -8.37 -12.88 -3.11
CA PRO A 121 -9.18 -13.80 -3.89
C PRO A 121 -9.69 -14.96 -3.01
N TYR A 122 -10.91 -15.40 -3.25
CA TYR A 122 -11.50 -16.55 -2.58
C TYR A 122 -12.44 -17.31 -3.51
N MET A 123 -12.71 -18.57 -3.19
CA MET A 123 -13.73 -19.38 -3.87
C MET A 123 -15.11 -19.00 -3.32
N ALA A 124 -15.94 -18.37 -4.14
CA ALA A 124 -17.31 -18.05 -3.79
C ALA A 124 -18.18 -19.33 -3.83
N ASP A 125 -17.88 -20.21 -4.75
CA ASP A 125 -18.43 -21.56 -4.86
C ASP A 125 -17.43 -22.49 -5.59
N ALA A 126 -17.85 -23.68 -5.97
CA ALA A 126 -16.98 -24.68 -6.61
C ALA A 126 -16.38 -24.23 -7.97
N HIS A 127 -16.93 -23.21 -8.60
CA HIS A 127 -16.58 -22.79 -9.96
C HIS A 127 -16.25 -21.31 -10.11
N HIS A 128 -16.54 -20.48 -9.09
CA HIS A 128 -16.36 -19.03 -9.18
C HIS A 128 -15.38 -18.51 -8.16
N VAL A 129 -14.38 -17.80 -8.65
CA VAL A 129 -13.46 -17.00 -7.82
C VAL A 129 -14.00 -15.58 -7.75
N ARG A 130 -13.98 -15.00 -6.56
CA ARG A 130 -14.28 -13.57 -6.32
C ARG A 130 -13.14 -12.93 -5.55
N LEU A 131 -13.11 -11.61 -5.53
CA LEU A 131 -12.26 -10.82 -4.66
C LEU A 131 -13.08 -10.33 -3.47
N ARG A 132 -12.45 -10.29 -2.31
CA ARG A 132 -12.99 -9.58 -1.15
C ARG A 132 -12.08 -8.39 -0.86
N MET A 133 -12.66 -7.20 -0.78
CA MET A 133 -11.97 -6.06 -0.21
C MET A 133 -11.79 -6.32 1.30
N VAL A 134 -10.55 -6.31 1.75
CA VAL A 134 -10.19 -6.37 3.16
C VAL A 134 -9.57 -5.04 3.51
N ALA A 135 -10.15 -4.36 4.49
CA ALA A 135 -9.65 -3.06 4.91
C ALA A 135 -9.63 -2.96 6.44
N GLY A 136 -8.67 -2.21 6.95
CA GLY A 136 -8.60 -1.87 8.36
C GLY A 136 -9.82 -1.06 8.82
N SER A 137 -10.02 -0.97 10.14
CA SER A 137 -11.05 -0.13 10.74
C SER A 137 -10.49 1.21 11.19
N ASP A 138 -11.34 2.17 11.53
CA ASP A 138 -10.90 3.45 12.10
C ASP A 138 -10.17 3.26 13.46
N ALA A 139 -10.44 2.16 14.17
CA ALA A 139 -9.77 1.85 15.44
C ALA A 139 -8.47 1.05 15.25
N ASP A 140 -8.40 0.23 14.21
CA ASP A 140 -7.23 -0.57 13.84
C ASP A 140 -7.07 -0.51 12.31
N PRO A 141 -6.30 0.48 11.80
CA PRO A 141 -6.19 0.71 10.38
C PRO A 141 -5.36 -0.35 9.64
N TYR A 142 -4.59 -1.17 10.35
CA TYR A 142 -3.74 -2.18 9.73
C TYR A 142 -4.43 -3.53 9.65
N VAL A 143 -4.37 -4.18 8.49
CA VAL A 143 -4.88 -5.55 8.31
C VAL A 143 -3.84 -6.58 8.78
N GLY A 144 -4.31 -7.76 9.21
CA GLY A 144 -3.43 -8.91 9.49
C GLY A 144 -2.62 -8.82 10.78
N GLN A 145 -3.05 -8.02 11.77
CA GLN A 145 -2.35 -7.87 13.05
C GLN A 145 -2.72 -8.93 14.09
N ASP A 146 -3.83 -9.66 13.89
CA ASP A 146 -4.37 -10.62 14.85
C ASP A 146 -3.53 -11.91 14.99
N VAL A 147 -2.80 -12.28 13.94
CA VAL A 147 -2.02 -13.53 13.89
C VAL A 147 -0.60 -13.22 13.47
N VAL A 148 0.31 -13.30 14.45
CA VAL A 148 1.75 -13.10 14.19
C VAL A 148 2.40 -14.43 13.84
N ARG A 149 3.00 -14.53 12.66
CA ARG A 149 3.82 -15.68 12.23
C ARG A 149 5.29 -15.40 12.50
N ARG A 150 6.06 -16.44 12.84
CA ARG A 150 7.48 -16.32 13.14
C ARG A 150 8.31 -16.98 12.05
N LEU A 151 9.28 -16.26 11.52
CA LEU A 151 10.35 -16.75 10.65
C LEU A 151 11.68 -16.70 11.40
N GLN A 152 12.61 -17.59 11.05
CA GLN A 152 13.90 -17.70 11.72
C GLN A 152 15.01 -17.80 10.69
N TRP A 153 16.00 -16.96 10.84
CA TRP A 153 17.25 -17.05 10.11
C TRP A 153 18.41 -17.29 11.07
N PHE A 154 19.12 -18.40 10.86
CA PHE A 154 20.36 -18.73 11.53
C PHE A 154 21.34 -19.18 10.46
N HIS A 155 22.62 -18.94 10.66
CA HIS A 155 23.63 -19.36 9.70
C HIS A 155 23.57 -20.88 9.43
N GLY A 156 23.10 -21.27 8.26
CA GLY A 156 22.95 -22.68 7.83
C GLY A 156 21.75 -23.44 8.38
N ALA A 157 20.78 -22.75 9.03
CA ALA A 157 19.55 -23.35 9.56
C ALA A 157 18.41 -22.32 9.62
N GLY A 158 17.24 -22.76 10.08
CA GLY A 158 16.04 -21.91 10.21
C GLY A 158 15.09 -22.03 9.03
N SER A 159 13.93 -21.41 9.13
CA SER A 159 12.87 -21.42 8.10
C SER A 159 13.15 -20.45 6.94
N VAL A 160 14.12 -19.55 7.09
CA VAL A 160 14.54 -18.61 6.06
C VAL A 160 15.73 -19.18 5.31
N HIS A 161 15.56 -19.43 4.01
CA HIS A 161 16.60 -19.98 3.14
C HIS A 161 17.70 -18.95 2.82
N SER A 162 17.31 -17.71 2.54
CA SER A 162 18.22 -16.58 2.36
C SER A 162 17.64 -15.30 2.94
N LEU A 163 18.50 -14.46 3.50
CA LEU A 163 18.18 -13.17 4.06
C LEU A 163 19.00 -12.08 3.37
N THR A 164 18.36 -11.02 2.96
CA THR A 164 19.01 -9.83 2.37
C THR A 164 18.52 -8.61 3.14
N VAL A 165 19.46 -7.77 3.53
CA VAL A 165 19.19 -6.50 4.20
C VAL A 165 19.82 -5.38 3.38
N ALA A 166 19.00 -4.45 2.90
CA ALA A 166 19.46 -3.25 2.22
C ALA A 166 19.35 -2.07 3.20
N HIS A 167 20.48 -1.46 3.53
CA HIS A 167 20.52 -0.28 4.39
C HIS A 167 20.21 0.97 3.57
N LEU A 168 19.28 1.78 4.06
CA LEU A 168 18.81 3.01 3.45
C LEU A 168 19.26 4.18 4.32
N GLY A 169 19.96 5.13 3.73
CA GLY A 169 20.38 6.34 4.43
C GLY A 169 19.19 7.22 4.82
N PRO A 170 19.34 8.04 5.87
CA PRO A 170 18.32 8.99 6.28
C PRO A 170 18.13 10.10 5.26
N VAL A 171 16.92 10.68 5.20
CA VAL A 171 16.63 11.92 4.49
C VAL A 171 16.66 13.07 5.48
N GLU A 172 17.56 14.04 5.32
CA GLU A 172 17.75 15.15 6.26
C GLU A 172 17.02 16.42 5.86
N ARG A 173 16.63 16.56 4.58
CA ARG A 173 15.91 17.74 4.09
C ARG A 173 14.78 17.34 3.14
N VAL A 174 13.61 17.91 3.36
CA VAL A 174 12.46 17.73 2.48
C VAL A 174 11.90 19.07 2.07
N TYR A 175 11.81 19.27 0.77
CA TYR A 175 11.12 20.39 0.16
C TYR A 175 9.70 19.97 -0.23
N ALA A 176 8.68 20.75 0.13
CA ALA A 176 7.34 20.60 -0.39
C ALA A 176 7.04 21.76 -1.33
N THR A 177 6.65 21.44 -2.57
CA THR A 177 6.32 22.45 -3.58
C THR A 177 4.81 22.51 -3.79
N GLY A 178 4.26 23.73 -3.79
CA GLY A 178 2.83 23.97 -3.93
C GLY A 178 2.33 24.02 -5.38
N ALA A 179 1.07 24.45 -5.51
CA ALA A 179 0.45 24.75 -6.79
C ALA A 179 1.13 25.94 -7.48
N GLY A 180 0.86 26.13 -8.77
CA GLY A 180 1.43 27.22 -9.58
C GLY A 180 2.47 26.76 -10.58
N THR A 181 3.02 27.72 -11.33
CA THR A 181 4.05 27.49 -12.35
C THR A 181 5.26 28.35 -12.08
N GLU A 182 6.45 27.76 -12.18
CA GLU A 182 7.74 28.46 -12.06
C GLU A 182 7.82 29.43 -10.83
N GLU A 183 7.88 30.70 -11.01
CA GLU A 183 8.05 31.74 -9.96
C GLU A 183 6.83 31.85 -9.04
N GLU A 184 5.67 31.35 -9.41
CA GLU A 184 4.45 31.38 -8.60
C GLU A 184 4.36 30.20 -7.60
N LYS A 185 5.26 29.22 -7.69
CA LYS A 185 5.27 28.09 -6.77
C LYS A 185 5.81 28.47 -5.41
N ASP A 186 5.02 28.26 -4.38
CA ASP A 186 5.51 28.30 -3.01
C ASP A 186 6.28 27.01 -2.66
N VAL A 187 7.30 27.14 -1.83
CA VAL A 187 8.17 26.04 -1.41
C VAL A 187 8.39 26.12 0.08
N ALA A 188 8.03 25.07 0.79
CA ALA A 188 8.34 24.91 2.20
C ALA A 188 9.49 23.92 2.40
N LEU A 189 10.30 24.15 3.42
CA LEU A 189 11.42 23.28 3.82
C LEU A 189 11.22 22.76 5.23
N ALA A 190 11.39 21.44 5.40
CA ALA A 190 11.64 20.82 6.69
C ALA A 190 13.04 20.19 6.69
N GLU A 191 13.81 20.40 7.77
CA GLU A 191 15.15 19.82 7.87
C GLU A 191 15.48 19.37 9.30
N ASP A 192 16.24 18.28 9.39
CA ASP A 192 16.94 17.85 10.57
C ASP A 192 18.32 17.29 10.17
N LEU A 193 19.36 18.04 10.48
CA LEU A 193 20.73 17.76 10.07
C LEU A 193 21.54 17.00 11.13
N THR A 194 20.87 16.29 12.04
CA THR A 194 21.52 15.59 13.14
C THR A 194 22.54 14.58 12.63
N TYR A 195 22.18 13.75 11.66
CA TYR A 195 23.08 12.74 11.09
C TYR A 195 24.22 13.34 10.25
N CYS A 196 24.00 14.47 9.57
CA CYS A 196 25.04 15.17 8.83
C CYS A 196 26.08 15.86 9.73
N ARG A 197 25.78 16.07 11.03
CA ARG A 197 26.65 16.78 11.98
C ARG A 197 27.35 15.89 12.96
N GLN A 198 27.23 14.60 12.82
CA GLN A 198 27.94 13.61 13.65
C GLN A 198 29.43 13.56 13.32
N SER A 199 30.22 12.89 14.16
CA SER A 199 31.67 12.69 13.95
C SER A 199 31.97 11.83 12.72
N ASP A 200 31.07 10.93 12.35
CA ASP A 200 31.05 10.15 11.11
C ASP A 200 29.74 10.50 10.37
N PRO A 201 29.76 11.58 9.55
CA PRO A 201 28.54 12.17 9.05
C PRO A 201 27.98 11.40 7.86
N TRP A 202 26.68 11.22 7.85
CA TRP A 202 25.97 10.84 6.63
C TRP A 202 26.02 12.00 5.61
N PRO A 203 26.11 11.70 4.31
CA PRO A 203 25.94 12.72 3.30
C PRO A 203 24.51 13.23 3.32
N ILE A 204 24.33 14.56 3.18
CA ILE A 204 23.01 15.15 3.13
C ILE A 204 22.19 14.57 1.96
N VAL A 205 21.01 14.08 2.27
CA VAL A 205 20.03 13.61 1.29
C VAL A 205 18.83 14.52 1.31
N GLU A 206 18.44 15.00 0.15
CA GLU A 206 17.35 15.93 -0.04
C GLU A 206 16.24 15.27 -0.88
N GLU A 207 14.99 15.48 -0.49
CA GLU A 207 13.82 15.00 -1.21
C GLU A 207 12.87 16.14 -1.53
N CYS A 208 12.08 15.99 -2.58
CA CYS A 208 11.06 16.96 -2.96
C CYS A 208 9.70 16.27 -3.10
N VAL A 209 8.70 16.80 -2.37
CA VAL A 209 7.31 16.35 -2.43
C VAL A 209 6.49 17.41 -3.19
N SER A 210 5.74 16.99 -4.18
CA SER A 210 4.89 17.89 -4.97
C SER A 210 3.45 17.86 -4.46
N CYS A 211 2.96 19.00 -3.97
CA CYS A 211 1.61 19.20 -3.44
C CYS A 211 0.84 20.17 -4.35
N THR A 212 0.54 19.72 -5.57
CA THR A 212 -0.08 20.57 -6.61
C THR A 212 -1.51 21.02 -6.31
N ASP A 213 -2.11 20.51 -5.25
CA ASP A 213 -3.49 20.78 -4.86
C ASP A 213 -3.62 21.96 -3.90
N SER A 214 -2.51 22.55 -3.44
CA SER A 214 -2.51 23.64 -2.46
C SER A 214 -1.42 24.67 -2.73
N ASP A 215 -1.74 25.92 -2.43
CA ASP A 215 -0.83 27.07 -2.34
C ASP A 215 -0.69 27.58 -0.88
N ASP A 216 -1.24 26.89 0.08
CA ASP A 216 -1.14 27.22 1.50
C ASP A 216 0.22 26.76 2.07
N HIS A 217 1.08 27.73 2.40
CA HIS A 217 2.42 27.50 2.94
C HIS A 217 2.43 26.64 4.20
N ALA A 218 1.46 26.84 5.11
CA ALA A 218 1.40 26.06 6.35
C ALA A 218 1.09 24.58 6.08
N LEU A 219 0.25 24.30 5.06
CA LEU A 219 -0.03 22.94 4.63
C LEU A 219 1.21 22.31 3.97
N LEU A 220 1.96 23.08 3.16
CA LEU A 220 3.22 22.60 2.56
C LEU A 220 4.26 22.28 3.65
N GLU A 221 4.40 23.15 4.67
CA GLU A 221 5.25 22.81 5.84
C GLU A 221 4.82 21.52 6.52
N GLY A 222 3.53 21.30 6.67
CA GLY A 222 2.97 20.06 7.23
C GLY A 222 3.36 18.82 6.41
N HIS A 223 3.27 18.91 5.09
CA HIS A 223 3.69 17.83 4.18
C HIS A 223 5.21 17.57 4.25
N ALA A 224 6.01 18.64 4.22
CA ALA A 224 7.47 18.52 4.32
C ALA A 224 7.88 17.86 5.66
N ARG A 225 7.30 18.29 6.78
CA ARG A 225 7.56 17.69 8.12
C ARG A 225 7.09 16.25 8.21
N GLY A 226 5.90 15.95 7.69
CA GLY A 226 5.37 14.57 7.70
C GLY A 226 6.27 13.61 6.94
N ARG A 227 6.76 14.03 5.78
CA ARG A 227 7.69 13.25 4.97
C ARG A 227 9.05 13.09 5.66
N LEU A 228 9.60 14.19 6.21
CA LEU A 228 10.86 14.16 6.96
C LEU A 228 10.80 13.17 8.13
N VAL A 229 9.74 13.20 8.93
CA VAL A 229 9.58 12.28 10.09
C VAL A 229 9.52 10.82 9.64
N ALA A 230 8.95 10.54 8.46
CA ALA A 230 8.87 9.18 7.93
C ALA A 230 10.26 8.64 7.51
N ASP A 231 11.10 9.46 6.88
CA ASP A 231 12.34 9.01 6.23
C ASP A 231 13.63 9.52 6.91
N TRP A 232 13.51 10.26 8.00
CA TRP A 232 14.65 10.81 8.74
C TRP A 232 15.52 9.77 9.43
N TRP A 233 14.97 8.58 9.71
CA TRP A 233 15.73 7.52 10.35
C TRP A 233 16.53 6.72 9.32
N PRO A 234 17.76 6.24 9.68
CA PRO A 234 18.35 5.14 8.95
C PRO A 234 17.39 3.95 8.97
N LEU A 235 17.08 3.44 7.79
CA LEU A 235 16.14 2.33 7.61
C LEU A 235 16.85 1.12 7.04
N CYS A 236 16.33 -0.06 7.30
CA CYS A 236 16.72 -1.25 6.57
C CYS A 236 15.51 -1.93 5.93
N GLN A 237 15.67 -2.26 4.65
CA GLN A 237 14.72 -3.04 3.88
C GLN A 237 15.10 -4.50 3.94
N VAL A 238 14.27 -5.30 4.61
CA VAL A 238 14.51 -6.74 4.74
C VAL A 238 13.74 -7.50 3.68
N THR A 239 14.43 -8.43 3.04
CA THR A 239 13.84 -9.37 2.07
C THR A 239 14.35 -10.77 2.40
N CYS A 240 13.49 -11.76 2.45
CA CYS A 240 13.90 -13.13 2.67
C CYS A 240 13.27 -14.08 1.65
N THR A 241 13.96 -15.19 1.40
CA THR A 241 13.41 -16.31 0.63
C THR A 241 13.13 -17.48 1.58
N VAL A 242 11.96 -18.06 1.46
CA VAL A 242 11.52 -19.25 2.24
C VAL A 242 11.20 -20.40 1.30
N ASP A 243 11.35 -21.62 1.78
CA ASP A 243 10.95 -22.82 1.04
C ASP A 243 9.62 -23.34 1.59
N LEU A 244 8.58 -23.33 0.77
CA LEU A 244 7.25 -23.84 1.13
C LEU A 244 7.20 -25.34 1.41
N ALA A 245 8.26 -26.08 1.05
CA ALA A 245 8.40 -27.49 1.42
C ALA A 245 8.82 -27.67 2.89
N ASP A 246 9.35 -26.61 3.53
CA ASP A 246 9.68 -26.63 4.95
C ASP A 246 8.40 -26.51 5.80
N PRO A 247 8.12 -27.46 6.70
CA PRO A 247 6.95 -27.43 7.57
C PRO A 247 6.96 -26.27 8.59
N GLN A 248 8.09 -25.60 8.82
CA GLN A 248 8.21 -24.44 9.69
C GLN A 248 7.78 -23.13 8.99
N VAL A 249 7.69 -23.15 7.66
CA VAL A 249 7.24 -22.00 6.87
C VAL A 249 5.71 -22.00 6.79
N PRO A 250 5.06 -20.85 6.99
CA PRO A 250 3.62 -20.71 6.79
C PRO A 250 3.23 -21.12 5.37
N ARG A 251 2.14 -21.84 5.23
CA ARG A 251 1.65 -22.24 3.90
C ARG A 251 1.16 -21.03 3.13
N ILE A 252 1.27 -21.09 1.81
CA ILE A 252 0.64 -20.10 0.93
C ILE A 252 -0.85 -20.00 1.26
N GLY A 253 -1.31 -18.77 1.50
CA GLY A 253 -2.69 -18.48 1.89
C GLY A 253 -2.96 -18.46 3.38
N GLU A 254 -1.98 -18.83 4.21
CA GLU A 254 -2.01 -18.57 5.65
C GLU A 254 -1.40 -17.22 6.00
N VAL A 255 -0.65 -16.62 5.08
CA VAL A 255 -0.07 -15.28 5.17
C VAL A 255 -0.37 -14.48 3.91
N TRP A 256 -0.58 -13.20 4.10
CA TRP A 256 -0.89 -12.25 3.04
C TRP A 256 -0.13 -10.93 3.23
N PRO A 257 0.11 -10.17 2.17
CA PRO A 257 0.57 -8.80 2.33
C PRO A 257 -0.32 -8.02 3.30
N GLY A 258 0.31 -7.30 4.22
CA GLY A 258 -0.32 -6.63 5.36
C GLY A 258 -0.16 -7.37 6.68
N ASP A 259 0.08 -8.68 6.69
CA ASP A 259 0.15 -9.46 7.91
C ASP A 259 1.42 -9.14 8.73
N ALA A 260 1.25 -9.07 10.06
CA ALA A 260 2.34 -8.94 11.01
C ALA A 260 3.12 -10.26 11.11
N MET A 261 4.44 -10.14 11.17
CA MET A 261 5.35 -11.27 11.32
C MET A 261 6.45 -10.94 12.33
N THR A 262 7.09 -11.95 12.88
CA THR A 262 8.32 -11.80 13.66
C THR A 262 9.45 -12.47 12.92
N LEU A 263 10.53 -11.74 12.64
CA LEU A 263 11.76 -12.27 12.08
C LEU A 263 12.80 -12.39 13.19
N ALA A 264 13.16 -13.62 13.55
CA ALA A 264 14.27 -13.91 14.45
C ALA A 264 15.54 -14.08 13.64
N VAL A 265 16.58 -13.34 14.01
CA VAL A 265 17.88 -13.32 13.32
C VAL A 265 18.97 -13.65 14.32
N GLU A 266 19.91 -14.54 13.95
CA GLU A 266 21.09 -14.86 14.74
C GLU A 266 22.31 -15.04 13.82
N GLY A 267 23.38 -14.29 14.12
CA GLY A 267 24.66 -14.35 13.40
C GLY A 267 24.64 -13.70 12.02
N PHE A 268 23.75 -12.76 11.74
CA PHE A 268 23.75 -11.99 10.50
C PHE A 268 24.79 -10.83 10.60
N PRO A 269 25.60 -10.59 9.55
CA PRO A 269 26.75 -9.69 9.67
C PRO A 269 26.42 -8.22 9.95
N THR A 270 25.26 -7.73 9.53
CA THR A 270 24.95 -6.29 9.48
C THR A 270 23.78 -5.88 10.38
N ILE A 271 23.05 -6.81 10.97
CA ILE A 271 22.02 -6.51 11.97
C ILE A 271 22.27 -7.35 13.22
N PRO A 272 22.04 -6.82 14.42
CA PRO A 272 22.23 -7.53 15.69
C PRO A 272 21.35 -8.77 15.80
N ASP A 273 21.78 -9.72 16.64
CA ASP A 273 20.93 -10.85 16.99
C ASP A 273 19.68 -10.38 17.75
N GLY A 274 18.51 -10.88 17.34
CA GLY A 274 17.26 -10.46 17.98
C GLY A 274 16.00 -10.92 17.27
N GLU A 275 14.87 -10.48 17.80
CA GLU A 275 13.55 -10.67 17.21
C GLU A 275 13.00 -9.32 16.75
N TYR A 276 12.70 -9.24 15.47
CA TYR A 276 12.24 -8.01 14.81
C TYR A 276 10.79 -8.17 14.41
N PRO A 277 9.89 -7.29 14.91
CA PRO A 277 8.55 -7.20 14.38
C PRO A 277 8.62 -6.62 12.97
N VAL A 278 8.08 -7.34 12.01
CA VAL A 278 8.07 -6.96 10.59
C VAL A 278 6.66 -7.11 10.04
N ARG A 279 6.38 -6.38 8.99
CA ARG A 279 5.11 -6.46 8.27
C ARG A 279 5.36 -6.90 6.84
N LEU A 280 4.64 -7.94 6.42
CA LEU A 280 4.77 -8.47 5.06
C LEU A 280 4.13 -7.50 4.06
N MET A 281 4.91 -6.99 3.10
CA MET A 281 4.42 -6.07 2.07
C MET A 281 4.23 -6.75 0.72
N GLU A 282 5.11 -7.69 0.37
CA GLU A 282 5.08 -8.33 -0.93
C GLU A 282 5.47 -9.80 -0.82
N MET A 283 4.80 -10.62 -1.61
CA MET A 283 5.18 -12.01 -1.85
C MET A 283 5.36 -12.23 -3.35
N SER A 284 6.46 -12.83 -3.74
CA SER A 284 6.73 -13.19 -5.13
C SER A 284 7.34 -14.59 -5.22
N GLY A 285 7.02 -15.28 -6.31
CA GLY A 285 7.50 -16.63 -6.56
C GLY A 285 7.04 -17.12 -7.93
N ASP A 286 7.47 -18.30 -8.27
CA ASP A 286 7.06 -19.00 -9.48
C ASP A 286 6.27 -20.30 -9.13
N LEU A 287 6.29 -21.29 -10.02
CA LEU A 287 5.68 -22.60 -9.78
C LEU A 287 6.56 -23.54 -8.92
N GLY A 288 7.71 -23.07 -8.45
CA GLY A 288 8.59 -23.78 -7.51
C GLY A 288 8.13 -23.64 -6.07
N THR A 289 8.96 -24.09 -5.16
CA THR A 289 8.69 -24.03 -3.71
C THR A 289 9.29 -22.77 -3.05
N LEU A 290 10.19 -22.06 -3.73
CA LEU A 290 10.83 -20.87 -3.17
C LEU A 290 9.94 -19.63 -3.36
N VAL A 291 9.69 -18.94 -2.26
CA VAL A 291 8.92 -17.69 -2.23
C VAL A 291 9.76 -16.61 -1.60
N THR A 292 9.82 -15.47 -2.25
CA THR A 292 10.46 -14.25 -1.73
C THR A 292 9.41 -13.42 -1.00
N LEU A 293 9.73 -13.05 0.23
CA LEU A 293 8.95 -12.19 1.11
C LEU A 293 9.71 -10.89 1.30
N LYS A 294 9.06 -9.76 1.04
CA LYS A 294 9.59 -8.43 1.28
C LYS A 294 8.78 -7.78 2.39
N PHE A 295 9.48 -7.26 3.39
CA PHE A 295 8.86 -6.63 4.55
C PHE A 295 8.84 -5.11 4.41
N ASP A 296 8.05 -4.46 5.24
CA ASP A 296 8.07 -3.01 5.38
C ASP A 296 9.46 -2.55 5.87
N PRO A 297 10.00 -1.42 5.39
CA PRO A 297 11.24 -0.88 5.94
C PRO A 297 11.12 -0.64 7.45
N MET A 298 12.10 -1.07 8.21
CA MET A 298 12.19 -0.84 9.63
C MET A 298 13.38 0.05 9.96
N ARG A 299 13.38 0.67 11.14
CA ARG A 299 14.56 1.38 11.62
C ARG A 299 15.76 0.44 11.63
N ASP A 300 16.91 0.94 11.20
CA ASP A 300 18.13 0.14 11.17
C ASP A 300 18.56 -0.18 12.61
N PRO A 301 18.52 -1.45 13.03
CA PRO A 301 18.87 -1.82 14.41
C PRO A 301 20.37 -1.73 14.69
N ALA A 302 21.21 -1.56 13.68
CA ALA A 302 22.64 -1.33 13.85
C ALA A 302 22.95 0.13 14.17
N GLU A 303 22.04 1.07 13.89
CA GLU A 303 22.18 2.51 14.09
C GLU A 303 21.36 3.01 15.31
N THR A 304 20.78 2.11 16.09
CA THR A 304 20.10 2.40 17.36
C THR A 304 21.01 1.97 18.53
#